data_6a04d01e9374a0936b2bebc469b61809
#
_entry.id   6a04d01e9374a0936b2bebc469b61809
#
_cell.length_a   1.000
_cell.length_b   1.000
_cell.length_c   1.000
_cell.angle_alpha   90.00
_cell.angle_beta   90.00
_cell.angle_gamma   90.00
#
_symmetry.space_group_name_H-M   'P 1'
#
loop_
_entity.id
_entity.type
_entity.pdbx_description
1 polymer ?
#
loop_
_entity_poly.entity_id
_entity_poly.type
_entity_poly.pdbx_seq_one_letter_code
_entity_poly.pdbx_strand_id
1 'polypeptide(L)' 'STLQQYAQRELSNTPLYRTVRESGPDHRKSFLIAAVIADRQFTAAWGSNKKDAEQRAAANALAELHSQPLPYPDG' A
#
# COMPACT_ATOMS: atom_id res chain seq x y z
N SER A 1 3.17 11.48 9.82
CA SER A 1 1.77 11.08 9.78
C SER A 1 1.59 9.82 8.98
N THR A 2 0.57 9.06 9.30
CA THR A 2 0.26 7.82 8.59
C THR A 2 -0.68 8.10 7.41
N LEU A 3 -0.79 7.13 6.51
CA LEU A 3 -1.73 7.20 5.40
C LEU A 3 -3.17 7.36 5.91
N GLN A 4 -3.53 6.62 6.97
CA GLN A 4 -4.88 6.68 7.53
C GLN A 4 -5.19 8.09 8.05
N GLN A 5 -4.26 8.69 8.78
CA GLN A 5 -4.45 10.05 9.29
C GLN A 5 -4.60 11.07 8.15
N TYR A 6 -3.75 10.95 7.14
CA TYR A 6 -3.82 11.83 5.97
C TYR A 6 -5.15 11.67 5.23
N ALA A 7 -5.55 10.43 4.95
CA ALA A 7 -6.75 10.17 4.18
C ALA A 7 -8.00 10.66 4.91
N GLN A 8 -8.09 10.45 6.22
CA GLN A 8 -9.23 10.91 6.99
C GLN A 8 -9.28 12.42 7.09
N ARG A 9 -8.13 13.06 7.30
CA ARG A 9 -8.07 14.52 7.47
C ARG A 9 -8.25 15.26 6.15
N GLU A 10 -7.56 14.82 5.08
CA GLU A 10 -7.52 15.56 3.83
C GLU A 10 -8.53 15.06 2.80
N LEU A 11 -8.92 13.79 2.86
CA LEU A 11 -9.75 13.17 1.84
C LEU A 11 -11.09 12.66 2.37
N SER A 12 -11.31 12.76 3.69
CA SER A 12 -12.52 12.28 4.36
C SER A 12 -12.82 10.82 4.02
N ASN A 13 -11.79 9.99 3.98
CA ASN A 13 -11.91 8.61 3.55
C ASN A 13 -10.97 7.71 4.34
N THR A 14 -11.30 6.43 4.45
CA THR A 14 -10.47 5.44 5.11
C THR A 14 -9.75 4.61 4.06
N PRO A 15 -8.41 4.47 4.13
CA PRO A 15 -7.69 3.61 3.20
C PRO A 15 -8.09 2.15 3.40
N LEU A 16 -8.19 1.43 2.30
CA LEU A 16 -8.35 -0.02 2.29
C LEU A 16 -7.12 -0.63 1.63
N TYR A 17 -6.89 -1.92 1.86
CA TYR A 17 -5.76 -2.62 1.28
C TYR A 17 -6.26 -3.80 0.47
N ARG A 18 -5.73 -3.96 -0.73
CA ARG A 18 -6.13 -5.00 -1.65
C ARG A 18 -4.93 -5.87 -1.98
N THR A 19 -5.05 -7.19 -1.77
CA THR A 19 -4.03 -8.13 -2.21
C THR A 19 -4.17 -8.32 -3.72
N VAL A 20 -3.17 -7.85 -4.44
CA VAL A 20 -3.17 -7.91 -5.90
C VAL A 20 -2.62 -9.26 -6.38
N ARG A 21 -1.62 -9.79 -5.68
CA ARG A 21 -0.95 -11.04 -6.06
C ARG A 21 -0.31 -11.68 -4.84
N GLU A 22 -0.18 -12.99 -4.88
CA GLU A 22 0.62 -13.77 -3.94
C GLU A 22 1.66 -14.55 -4.72
N SER A 23 2.82 -14.78 -4.11
CA SER A 23 3.90 -15.50 -4.76
C SER A 23 4.61 -16.37 -3.75
N GLY A 24 5.15 -17.51 -4.22
CA GLY A 24 5.92 -18.43 -3.39
C GLY A 24 5.08 -19.55 -2.78
N PRO A 25 5.74 -20.57 -2.21
CA PRO A 25 5.07 -21.70 -1.56
C PRO A 25 4.42 -21.28 -0.26
N ASP A 26 3.50 -22.12 0.26
CA ASP A 26 2.70 -21.78 1.43
C ASP A 26 3.51 -21.37 2.65
N HIS A 27 4.68 -21.96 2.85
CA HIS A 27 5.52 -21.64 4.00
C HIS A 27 6.45 -20.46 3.76
N ARG A 28 6.37 -19.82 2.58
CA ARG A 28 7.27 -18.72 2.22
C ARG A 28 6.58 -17.78 1.22
N LYS A 29 5.34 -17.40 1.53
CA LYS A 29 4.59 -16.51 0.64
C LYS A 29 5.05 -15.07 0.74
N SER A 30 5.02 -14.41 -0.41
CA SER A 30 5.11 -12.96 -0.50
C SER A 30 3.78 -12.42 -1.00
N PHE A 31 3.43 -11.22 -0.57
CA PHE A 31 2.15 -10.59 -0.89
C PHE A 31 2.40 -9.26 -1.58
N LEU A 32 1.71 -9.04 -2.69
CA LEU A 32 1.71 -7.75 -3.38
C LEU A 32 0.41 -7.06 -3.01
N ILE A 33 0.50 -5.97 -2.27
CA ILE A 33 -0.68 -5.28 -1.74
C ILE A 33 -0.66 -3.82 -2.18
N ALA A 34 -1.83 -3.32 -2.56
CA ALA A 34 -2.03 -1.93 -2.92
C ALA A 34 -2.93 -1.25 -1.89
N ALA A 35 -2.61 -0.01 -1.57
CA ALA A 35 -3.52 0.85 -0.82
C ALA A 35 -4.55 1.42 -1.78
N VAL A 36 -5.80 1.51 -1.32
CA VAL A 36 -6.92 2.04 -2.10
C VAL A 36 -7.62 3.09 -1.26
N ILE A 37 -7.80 4.29 -1.80
CA ILE A 37 -8.56 5.36 -1.16
C ILE A 37 -9.65 5.79 -2.12
N ALA A 38 -10.90 5.69 -1.68
CA ALA A 38 -12.07 5.83 -2.55
C ALA A 38 -11.93 4.86 -3.72
N ASP A 39 -11.91 5.34 -4.95
CA ASP A 39 -11.78 4.47 -6.12
C ASP A 39 -10.35 4.43 -6.68
N ARG A 40 -9.40 5.08 -6.00
CA ARG A 40 -8.03 5.16 -6.50
C ARG A 40 -7.15 4.10 -5.86
N GLN A 41 -6.52 3.26 -6.70
CA GLN A 41 -5.53 2.29 -6.29
C GLN A 41 -4.14 2.88 -6.52
N PHE A 42 -3.30 2.86 -5.47
CA PHE A 42 -1.93 3.35 -5.54
C PHE A 42 -0.98 2.21 -5.88
N THR A 43 0.30 2.52 -6.10
CA THR A 43 1.29 1.53 -6.49
C THR A 43 1.45 0.46 -5.41
N ALA A 44 1.27 -0.80 -5.80
CA ALA A 44 1.37 -1.94 -4.90
C ALA A 44 2.82 -2.20 -4.49
N ALA A 45 2.98 -2.84 -3.34
CA ALA A 45 4.29 -3.17 -2.80
C ALA A 45 4.31 -4.60 -2.29
N TRP A 46 5.45 -5.27 -2.46
CA TRP A 46 5.68 -6.61 -1.96
C TRP A 46 6.09 -6.61 -0.50
N GLY A 47 5.65 -7.62 0.25
CA GLY A 47 6.10 -7.87 1.60
C GLY A 47 6.09 -9.35 1.90
N SER A 48 6.89 -9.77 2.88
CA SER A 48 6.99 -11.18 3.29
C SER A 48 5.79 -11.63 4.12
N ASN A 49 4.98 -10.70 4.58
CA ASN A 49 3.69 -10.95 5.21
C ASN A 49 2.77 -9.78 4.85
N LYS A 50 1.47 -9.94 5.14
CA LYS A 50 0.50 -8.92 4.74
C LYS A 50 0.75 -7.60 5.44
N LYS A 51 1.11 -7.62 6.72
CA LYS A 51 1.36 -6.39 7.47
C LYS A 51 2.49 -5.57 6.86
N ASP A 52 3.61 -6.23 6.54
CA ASP A 52 4.74 -5.54 5.92
C ASP A 52 4.37 -4.99 4.55
N ALA A 53 3.66 -5.80 3.74
CA ALA A 53 3.21 -5.35 2.43
C ALA A 53 2.29 -4.14 2.54
N GLU A 54 1.37 -4.14 3.50
CA GLU A 54 0.47 -3.01 3.72
C GLU A 54 1.22 -1.76 4.13
N GLN A 55 2.22 -1.89 5.00
CA GLN A 55 3.03 -0.73 5.42
C GLN A 55 3.77 -0.13 4.23
N ARG A 56 4.34 -0.98 3.37
CA ARG A 56 5.04 -0.52 2.16
C ARG A 56 4.08 0.09 1.15
N ALA A 57 2.91 -0.52 0.98
CA ALA A 57 1.86 0.04 0.12
C ALA A 57 1.41 1.42 0.61
N ALA A 58 1.27 1.58 1.93
CA ALA A 58 0.91 2.87 2.52
C ALA A 58 1.98 3.92 2.26
N ALA A 59 3.26 3.54 2.36
CA ALA A 59 4.36 4.46 2.06
C ALA A 59 4.33 4.91 0.59
N ASN A 60 4.06 3.97 -0.34
CA ASN A 60 3.89 4.32 -1.75
C ASN A 60 2.74 5.29 -1.95
N ALA A 61 1.61 5.04 -1.32
CA ALA A 61 0.44 5.92 -1.46
C ALA A 61 0.71 7.33 -0.96
N LEU A 62 1.36 7.45 0.21
CA LEU A 62 1.73 8.77 0.73
C LEU A 62 2.67 9.50 -0.22
N ALA A 63 3.65 8.78 -0.77
CA ALA A 63 4.59 9.38 -1.73
C ALA A 63 3.85 9.89 -2.96
N GLU A 64 2.92 9.11 -3.51
CA GLU A 64 2.13 9.55 -4.66
C GLU A 64 1.28 10.77 -4.33
N LEU A 65 0.64 10.77 -3.16
CA LEU A 65 -0.19 11.90 -2.74
C LEU A 65 0.62 13.18 -2.55
N HIS A 66 1.89 13.06 -2.20
CA HIS A 66 2.78 14.20 -2.00
C HIS A 66 3.71 14.46 -3.21
N SER A 67 3.48 13.76 -4.32
CA SER A 67 4.28 13.89 -5.55
C SER A 67 5.78 13.68 -5.28
N GLN A 68 6.09 12.67 -4.46
CA GLN A 68 7.44 12.30 -4.12
C GLN A 68 7.82 10.96 -4.76
N PRO A 69 9.13 10.67 -4.91
CA PRO A 69 9.53 9.37 -5.46
C PRO A 69 8.99 8.22 -4.62
N LEU A 70 8.58 7.14 -5.31
CA LEU A 70 8.05 5.96 -4.65
C LEU A 70 9.15 5.23 -3.88
N PRO A 71 8.95 4.93 -2.58
CA PRO A 71 9.94 4.13 -1.85
C PRO A 71 10.02 2.68 -2.35
N TYR A 72 8.93 2.16 -2.92
CA TYR A 72 8.87 0.78 -3.43
C TYR A 72 8.27 0.76 -4.83
N PRO A 73 9.00 1.26 -5.86
CA PRO A 73 8.42 1.49 -7.20
C PRO A 73 8.04 0.21 -7.93
N ASP A 74 8.69 -0.90 -7.63
CA ASP A 74 8.42 -2.19 -8.28
C ASP A 74 7.67 -3.15 -7.36
N GLY A 75 7.14 -2.64 -6.32
CA GLY A 75 6.43 -3.44 -5.33
C GLY A 75 7.29 -3.86 -4.12
#